data_27c400a0bf9b879c750feb1c67a24460
#
_entry.id   27c400a0bf9b879c750feb1c67a24460
#
_cell.length_a   1.000
_cell.length_b   1.000
_cell.length_c   1.000
_cell.angle_alpha   90.00
_cell.angle_beta   90.00
_cell.angle_gamma   90.00
#
_symmetry.space_group_name_H-M   'P 1'
#
loop_
_entity.id
_entity.type
_entity.pdbx_description
1 polymer ?
#
loop_
_entity_poly.entity_id
_entity_poly.type
_entity_poly.pdbx_seq_one_letter_code
_entity_poly.pdbx_strand_id
1 'polypeptide(L)'
;MLFRSQQAGFDGFIFPDLPLEESGPAREAAANLGMICSLLIAPTTSLDRARKIAQVSTGFVYVVARAGITGERATLPDDLPHRLQQLRNVTDVPISVGFGVSRPEHVQQVVQIADAAIVGSAIVKRIAQRRGQGTDAVVKEVKIGRAHV
;
A
#
# COMPACT_ATOMS: atom_id res chain seq x y z
N MET A 1 6.82 -11.08 -17.51
CA MET A 1 5.82 -10.10 -17.04
C MET A 1 6.51 -8.81 -16.56
N LEU A 2 7.45 -8.85 -15.65
CA LEU A 2 8.16 -7.68 -15.08
C LEU A 2 8.80 -6.76 -16.13
N PHE A 3 9.49 -7.29 -17.12
CA PHE A 3 10.09 -6.52 -18.21
C PHE A 3 9.08 -5.66 -19.01
N ARG A 4 7.89 -6.20 -19.29
CA ARG A 4 6.83 -5.45 -19.98
C ARG A 4 6.28 -4.30 -19.12
N SER A 5 6.23 -4.50 -17.79
CA SER A 5 5.79 -3.45 -16.87
C SER A 5 6.78 -2.30 -16.83
N GLN A 6 8.09 -2.58 -16.79
CA GLN A 6 9.13 -1.55 -16.89
C GLN A 6 8.99 -0.73 -18.17
N GLN A 7 8.83 -1.40 -19.32
CA GLN A 7 8.62 -0.72 -20.61
C GLN A 7 7.33 0.11 -20.65
N ALA A 8 6.30 -0.29 -19.88
CA ALA A 8 5.06 0.47 -19.74
C ALA A 8 5.14 1.62 -18.73
N GLY A 9 6.31 1.87 -18.12
CA GLY A 9 6.54 2.98 -17.20
C GLY A 9 6.13 2.75 -15.76
N PHE A 10 5.99 1.48 -15.32
CA PHE A 10 5.78 1.17 -13.91
C PHE A 10 7.09 1.22 -13.14
N ASP A 11 7.05 1.75 -11.90
CA ASP A 11 8.22 1.90 -11.04
C ASP A 11 8.47 0.66 -10.16
N GLY A 12 7.47 -0.21 -9.98
CA GLY A 12 7.61 -1.37 -9.13
C GLY A 12 6.36 -2.22 -8.98
N PHE A 13 6.43 -3.14 -8.03
CA PHE A 13 5.39 -4.13 -7.75
C PHE A 13 5.06 -4.21 -6.27
N ILE A 14 3.78 -4.44 -6.00
CA ILE A 14 3.26 -4.90 -4.73
C ILE A 14 2.72 -6.31 -4.97
N PHE A 15 3.19 -7.31 -4.24
CA PHE A 15 2.72 -8.69 -4.34
C PHE A 15 1.87 -9.04 -3.11
N PRO A 16 0.52 -9.07 -3.24
CA PRO A 16 -0.37 -9.26 -2.09
C PRO A 16 -0.28 -10.65 -1.45
N ASP A 17 0.05 -11.65 -2.24
CA ASP A 17 0.02 -13.08 -1.91
C ASP A 17 1.37 -13.78 -2.00
N LEU A 18 2.47 -13.03 -2.10
CA LEU A 18 3.81 -13.58 -2.19
C LEU A 18 4.47 -13.65 -0.79
N PRO A 19 4.66 -14.86 -0.22
CA PRO A 19 5.34 -15.02 1.05
C PRO A 19 6.81 -14.60 0.98
N LEU A 20 7.36 -14.18 2.11
CA LEU A 20 8.77 -13.80 2.23
C LEU A 20 9.71 -14.89 1.68
N GLU A 21 9.44 -16.15 2.01
CA GLU A 21 10.26 -17.30 1.66
C GLU A 21 10.30 -17.57 0.15
N GLU A 22 9.24 -17.21 -0.57
CA GLU A 22 9.10 -17.40 -2.01
C GLU A 22 9.44 -16.13 -2.80
N SER A 23 9.67 -15.01 -2.12
CA SER A 23 9.85 -13.71 -2.76
C SER A 23 11.19 -13.53 -3.48
N GLY A 24 12.19 -14.39 -3.24
CA GLY A 24 13.55 -14.28 -3.77
C GLY A 24 13.59 -14.01 -5.27
N PRO A 25 13.07 -14.92 -6.12
CA PRO A 25 13.12 -14.76 -7.57
C PRO A 25 12.43 -13.50 -8.08
N ALA A 26 11.29 -13.12 -7.48
CA ALA A 26 10.56 -11.92 -7.89
C ALA A 26 11.32 -10.64 -7.54
N ARG A 27 11.96 -10.59 -6.36
CA ARG A 27 12.78 -9.47 -5.91
C ARG A 27 14.03 -9.31 -6.77
N GLU A 28 14.71 -10.41 -7.08
CA GLU A 28 15.87 -10.40 -7.96
C GLU A 28 15.51 -9.91 -9.37
N ALA A 29 14.41 -10.41 -9.93
CA ALA A 29 13.93 -9.98 -11.23
C ALA A 29 13.52 -8.49 -11.25
N ALA A 30 12.93 -7.98 -10.17
CA ALA A 30 12.62 -6.55 -10.04
C ALA A 30 13.90 -5.71 -9.93
N ALA A 31 14.86 -6.13 -9.09
CA ALA A 31 16.14 -5.45 -8.91
C ALA A 31 16.95 -5.36 -10.20
N ASN A 32 17.00 -6.43 -11.01
CA ASN A 32 17.68 -6.46 -12.31
C ASN A 32 17.08 -5.46 -13.33
N LEU A 33 15.85 -5.03 -13.09
CA LEU A 33 15.16 -4.02 -13.91
C LEU A 33 15.14 -2.63 -13.26
N GLY A 34 15.80 -2.45 -12.12
CA GLY A 34 15.75 -1.21 -11.35
C GLY A 34 14.36 -0.87 -10.79
N MET A 35 13.51 -1.88 -10.57
CA MET A 35 12.13 -1.71 -10.11
C MET A 35 11.99 -1.99 -8.62
N ILE A 36 11.06 -1.29 -7.98
CA ILE A 36 10.70 -1.50 -6.58
C ILE A 36 9.96 -2.83 -6.40
N CYS A 37 10.23 -3.52 -5.30
CA CYS A 37 9.49 -4.70 -4.86
C CYS A 37 9.07 -4.54 -3.40
N SER A 38 7.80 -4.17 -3.19
CA SER A 38 7.21 -4.00 -1.86
C SER A 38 6.47 -5.26 -1.45
N LEU A 39 6.78 -5.77 -0.25
CA LEU A 39 6.06 -6.90 0.34
C LEU A 39 5.07 -6.42 1.40
N LEU A 40 4.10 -7.28 1.73
CA LEU A 40 3.03 -6.98 2.68
C LEU A 40 3.37 -7.46 4.09
N ILE A 41 3.03 -6.62 5.07
CA ILE A 41 2.97 -6.97 6.49
C ILE A 41 1.51 -7.03 6.90
N ALA A 42 1.03 -8.23 7.23
CA ALA A 42 -0.33 -8.46 7.70
C ALA A 42 -0.48 -8.08 9.19
N PRO A 43 -1.71 -7.84 9.69
CA PRO A 43 -1.95 -7.56 11.12
C PRO A 43 -1.47 -8.65 12.06
N THR A 44 -1.46 -9.90 11.59
CA THR A 44 -1.03 -11.08 12.34
C THR A 44 0.46 -11.39 12.22
N THR A 45 1.21 -10.59 11.46
CA THR A 45 2.66 -10.79 11.27
C THR A 45 3.40 -10.44 12.55
N SER A 46 4.22 -11.38 13.06
CA SER A 46 5.08 -11.11 14.22
C SER A 46 6.13 -10.02 13.90
N LEU A 47 6.61 -9.32 14.92
CA LEU A 47 7.59 -8.23 14.73
C LEU A 47 8.89 -8.72 14.07
N ASP A 48 9.37 -9.90 14.44
CA ASP A 48 10.58 -10.48 13.82
C ASP A 48 10.38 -10.79 12.34
N ARG A 49 9.19 -11.28 11.96
CA ARG A 49 8.84 -11.51 10.57
C ARG A 49 8.66 -10.19 9.83
N ALA A 50 8.01 -9.21 10.44
CA ALA A 50 7.83 -7.88 9.88
C ALA A 50 9.18 -7.20 9.59
N ARG A 51 10.16 -7.31 10.51
CA ARG A 51 11.53 -6.83 10.30
C ARG A 51 12.18 -7.48 9.08
N LYS A 52 12.09 -8.82 8.95
CA LYS A 52 12.66 -9.55 7.80
C LYS A 52 12.01 -9.14 6.48
N ILE A 53 10.68 -8.94 6.47
CA ILE A 53 9.95 -8.44 5.31
C ILE A 53 10.42 -7.04 4.92
N ALA A 54 10.55 -6.14 5.89
CA ALA A 54 11.02 -4.77 5.67
C ALA A 54 12.45 -4.74 5.12
N GLN A 55 13.36 -5.57 5.65
CA GLN A 55 14.76 -5.65 5.18
C GLN A 55 14.91 -6.05 3.71
N VAL A 56 13.95 -6.78 3.15
CA VAL A 56 14.00 -7.24 1.76
C VAL A 56 13.08 -6.45 0.83
N SER A 57 12.21 -5.63 1.38
CA SER A 57 11.37 -4.71 0.61
C SER A 57 12.18 -3.51 0.13
N THR A 58 11.88 -3.03 -1.07
CA THR A 58 12.49 -1.82 -1.64
C THR A 58 11.42 -0.76 -1.87
N GLY A 59 11.81 0.53 -1.78
CA GLY A 59 10.91 1.67 -1.90
C GLY A 59 10.08 1.90 -0.65
N PHE A 60 9.20 0.97 -0.30
CA PHE A 60 8.40 1.00 0.93
C PHE A 60 7.94 -0.39 1.34
N VAL A 61 7.50 -0.54 2.58
CA VAL A 61 6.82 -1.73 3.06
C VAL A 61 5.31 -1.45 3.16
N TYR A 62 4.48 -2.36 2.64
CA TYR A 62 3.03 -2.22 2.67
C TYR A 62 2.47 -2.82 3.95
N VAL A 63 1.95 -1.99 4.86
CA VAL A 63 1.29 -2.46 6.08
C VAL A 63 -0.22 -2.55 5.84
N VAL A 64 -0.74 -3.75 5.99
CA VAL A 64 -2.18 -4.01 5.95
C VAL A 64 -2.79 -3.57 7.29
N ALA A 65 -3.63 -2.54 7.27
CA ALA A 65 -4.22 -2.00 8.50
C ALA A 65 -5.10 -3.03 9.21
N ARG A 66 -5.87 -3.83 8.45
CA ARG A 66 -6.83 -4.80 8.99
C ARG A 66 -6.85 -6.09 8.18
N ALA A 67 -7.03 -7.24 8.84
CA ALA A 67 -7.30 -8.51 8.17
C ALA A 67 -8.74 -8.55 7.61
N GLY A 68 -8.94 -9.29 6.53
CA GLY A 68 -10.23 -9.54 5.90
C GLY A 68 -10.34 -9.00 4.49
N ILE A 69 -11.56 -9.07 3.92
CA ILE A 69 -11.85 -8.61 2.56
C ILE A 69 -11.73 -7.09 2.44
N THR A 70 -11.28 -6.64 1.27
CA THR A 70 -11.21 -5.22 0.91
C THR A 70 -12.60 -4.57 0.98
N GLY A 71 -12.67 -3.39 1.60
CA GLY A 71 -13.90 -2.61 1.71
C GLY A 71 -13.69 -1.34 2.54
N GLU A 72 -14.64 -0.42 2.41
CA GLU A 72 -14.66 0.80 3.23
C GLU A 72 -15.06 0.48 4.67
N ARG A 73 -14.38 1.09 5.64
CA ARG A 73 -14.68 0.98 7.07
C ARG A 73 -14.79 2.37 7.69
N ALA A 74 -15.54 2.46 8.77
CA ALA A 74 -15.76 3.74 9.45
C ALA A 74 -14.53 4.21 10.25
N THR A 75 -13.73 3.27 10.78
CA THR A 75 -12.58 3.57 11.64
C THR A 75 -11.36 2.69 11.29
N LEU A 76 -10.18 3.19 11.57
CA LEU A 76 -8.95 2.41 11.58
C LEU A 76 -8.91 1.52 12.85
N PRO A 77 -8.13 0.41 12.85
CA PRO A 77 -7.93 -0.40 14.05
C PRO A 77 -7.22 0.37 15.16
N ASP A 78 -7.66 0.21 16.39
CA ASP A 78 -7.09 0.90 17.55
C ASP A 78 -5.65 0.47 17.84
N ASP A 79 -5.27 -0.75 17.46
CA ASP A 79 -3.91 -1.29 17.63
C ASP A 79 -2.93 -0.84 16.53
N LEU A 80 -3.41 -0.23 15.46
CA LEU A 80 -2.58 0.15 14.31
C LEU A 80 -1.44 1.11 14.69
N PRO A 81 -1.64 2.19 15.48
CA PRO A 81 -0.55 3.07 15.89
C PRO A 81 0.57 2.35 16.63
N HIS A 82 0.22 1.47 17.56
CA HIS A 82 1.19 0.68 18.31
C HIS A 82 2.02 -0.26 17.40
N ARG A 83 1.36 -0.94 16.47
CA ARG A 83 2.04 -1.82 15.49
C ARG A 83 3.00 -1.04 14.59
N LEU A 84 2.59 0.13 14.12
CA LEU A 84 3.45 0.97 13.29
C LEU A 84 4.65 1.51 14.07
N GLN A 85 4.46 1.90 15.33
CA GLN A 85 5.56 2.31 16.20
C GLN A 85 6.56 1.17 16.43
N GLN A 86 6.09 -0.05 16.67
CA GLN A 86 6.96 -1.22 16.80
C GLN A 86 7.74 -1.49 15.50
N LEU A 87 7.08 -1.39 14.34
CA LEU A 87 7.73 -1.57 13.06
C LEU A 87 8.78 -0.48 12.81
N ARG A 88 8.47 0.79 13.11
CA ARG A 88 9.40 1.92 12.96
C ARG A 88 10.68 1.73 13.78
N ASN A 89 10.60 1.07 14.92
CA ASN A 89 11.79 0.79 15.75
C ASN A 89 12.73 -0.27 15.16
N VAL A 90 12.31 -0.99 14.11
CA VAL A 90 13.08 -2.09 13.51
C VAL A 90 13.36 -1.92 12.02
N THR A 91 12.93 -0.80 11.42
CA THR A 91 13.20 -0.49 10.01
C THR A 91 13.19 1.00 9.73
N ASP A 92 14.08 1.44 8.84
CA ASP A 92 14.09 2.79 8.24
C ASP A 92 13.39 2.82 6.86
N VAL A 93 12.92 1.68 6.37
CA VAL A 93 12.17 1.60 5.11
C VAL A 93 10.85 2.34 5.26
N PRO A 94 10.46 3.22 4.31
CA PRO A 94 9.20 3.92 4.36
C PRO A 94 8.00 2.99 4.56
N ILE A 95 7.09 3.36 5.44
CA ILE A 95 5.90 2.58 5.79
C ILE A 95 4.68 3.18 5.10
N SER A 96 4.03 2.40 4.23
CA SER A 96 2.78 2.76 3.58
C SER A 96 1.64 1.91 4.13
N VAL A 97 0.57 2.56 4.61
CA VAL A 97 -0.59 1.87 5.20
C VAL A 97 -1.74 1.81 4.21
N GLY A 98 -2.27 0.64 4.00
CA GLY A 98 -3.44 0.40 3.15
C GLY A 98 -4.48 -0.52 3.78
N PHE A 99 -5.55 -0.80 3.05
CA PHE A 99 -6.73 -1.55 3.46
C PHE A 99 -7.66 -0.79 4.42
N GLY A 100 -8.79 -0.33 3.85
CA GLY A 100 -9.86 0.35 4.59
C GLY A 100 -9.72 1.87 4.67
N VAL A 101 -8.63 2.45 4.15
CA VAL A 101 -8.49 3.90 4.01
C VAL A 101 -9.47 4.38 2.94
N SER A 102 -10.51 5.10 3.35
CA SER A 102 -11.62 5.50 2.46
C SER A 102 -12.12 6.92 2.66
N ARG A 103 -11.65 7.60 3.72
CA ARG A 103 -12.05 8.96 4.08
C ARG A 103 -10.82 9.84 4.28
N PRO A 104 -10.94 11.16 4.08
CA PRO A 104 -9.85 12.10 4.35
C PRO A 104 -9.30 12.00 5.78
N GLU A 105 -10.18 11.79 6.77
CA GLU A 105 -9.81 11.67 8.18
C GLU A 105 -8.92 10.45 8.43
N HIS A 106 -9.16 9.34 7.71
CA HIS A 106 -8.28 8.16 7.77
C HIS A 106 -6.89 8.47 7.22
N VAL A 107 -6.81 9.22 6.12
CA VAL A 107 -5.52 9.64 5.56
C VAL A 107 -4.78 10.52 6.56
N GLN A 108 -5.45 11.52 7.16
CA GLN A 108 -4.86 12.40 8.17
C GLN A 108 -4.33 11.62 9.37
N GLN A 109 -5.06 10.61 9.86
CA GLN A 109 -4.62 9.75 10.95
C GLN A 109 -3.41 8.89 10.56
N VAL A 110 -3.42 8.31 9.37
CA VAL A 110 -2.35 7.44 8.89
C VAL A 110 -1.05 8.22 8.71
N VAL A 111 -1.07 9.39 8.08
CA VAL A 111 0.16 10.15 7.78
C VAL A 111 0.82 10.77 9.01
N GLN A 112 0.16 10.75 10.18
CA GLN A 112 0.79 11.12 11.45
C GLN A 112 1.69 10.03 12.02
N ILE A 113 1.52 8.77 11.57
CA ILE A 113 2.18 7.59 12.15
C ILE A 113 2.88 6.72 11.09
N ALA A 114 2.67 7.00 9.80
CA ALA A 114 3.27 6.33 8.66
C ALA A 114 3.67 7.36 7.60
N ASP A 115 4.49 6.93 6.63
CA ASP A 115 5.01 7.83 5.59
C ASP A 115 3.99 8.05 4.47
N ALA A 116 3.06 7.09 4.25
CA ALA A 116 2.03 7.20 3.23
C ALA A 116 0.77 6.40 3.56
N ALA A 117 -0.34 6.81 2.95
CA ALA A 117 -1.62 6.09 2.94
C ALA A 117 -1.93 5.59 1.51
N ILE A 118 -2.33 4.32 1.41
CA ILE A 118 -2.72 3.70 0.14
C ILE A 118 -4.24 3.62 0.08
N VAL A 119 -4.82 4.32 -0.90
CA VAL A 119 -6.27 4.40 -1.12
C VAL A 119 -6.61 3.65 -2.40
N GLY A 120 -7.34 2.56 -2.29
CA GLY A 120 -7.74 1.71 -3.42
C GLY A 120 -9.26 1.68 -3.62
N SER A 121 -9.96 0.93 -2.78
CA SER A 121 -11.40 0.64 -2.93
C SER A 121 -12.27 1.89 -3.01
N ALA A 122 -11.94 2.96 -2.32
CA ALA A 122 -12.67 4.22 -2.38
C ALA A 122 -12.60 4.86 -3.79
N ILE A 123 -11.43 4.80 -4.44
CA ILE A 123 -11.23 5.28 -5.80
C ILE A 123 -12.02 4.42 -6.79
N VAL A 124 -11.89 3.09 -6.68
CA VAL A 124 -12.61 2.13 -7.54
C VAL A 124 -14.13 2.32 -7.43
N LYS A 125 -14.64 2.54 -6.22
CA LYS A 125 -16.07 2.82 -5.99
C LYS A 125 -16.51 4.11 -6.68
N ARG A 126 -15.73 5.19 -6.61
CA ARG A 126 -16.04 6.46 -7.29
C ARG A 126 -16.05 6.29 -8.81
N ILE A 127 -15.09 5.55 -9.36
CA ILE A 127 -15.07 5.19 -10.79
C ILE A 127 -16.35 4.42 -11.17
N ALA A 128 -16.74 3.43 -10.38
CA ALA A 128 -17.94 2.63 -10.64
C ALA A 128 -19.23 3.46 -10.60
N GLN A 129 -19.33 4.42 -9.70
CA GLN A 129 -20.49 5.34 -9.59
C GLN A 129 -20.66 6.25 -10.81
N ARG A 130 -19.58 6.51 -11.55
CA ARG A 130 -19.59 7.34 -12.77
C ARG A 130 -19.55 6.51 -14.05
N ARG A 131 -19.69 5.19 -13.95
CA ARG A 131 -19.72 4.29 -15.11
C ARG A 131 -20.84 4.70 -16.07
N GLY A 132 -20.49 4.90 -17.35
CA GLY A 132 -21.44 5.34 -18.39
C GLY A 132 -21.57 6.85 -18.56
N GLN A 133 -20.92 7.70 -17.74
CA GLN A 133 -20.96 9.16 -17.87
C GLN A 133 -19.80 9.75 -18.72
N GLY A 134 -18.99 8.90 -19.32
CA GLY A 134 -17.80 9.28 -20.10
C GLY A 134 -16.52 9.43 -19.24
N THR A 135 -15.39 9.39 -19.91
CA THR A 135 -14.05 9.41 -19.27
C THR A 135 -13.82 10.69 -18.47
N ASP A 136 -14.24 11.85 -19.02
CA ASP A 136 -14.00 13.15 -18.35
C ASP A 136 -14.73 13.26 -17.01
N ALA A 137 -15.94 12.71 -16.91
CA ALA A 137 -16.70 12.69 -15.66
C ALA A 137 -16.00 11.80 -14.60
N VAL A 138 -15.46 10.65 -15.03
CA VAL A 138 -14.69 9.75 -14.17
C VAL A 138 -13.41 10.43 -13.71
N VAL A 139 -12.65 11.04 -14.61
CA VAL A 139 -11.41 11.75 -14.31
C VAL A 139 -11.66 12.91 -13.35
N LYS A 140 -12.72 13.68 -13.55
CA LYS A 140 -13.09 14.81 -12.66
C LYS A 140 -13.42 14.32 -11.25
N GLU A 141 -14.11 13.19 -11.11
CA GLU A 141 -14.47 12.60 -9.82
C GLU A 141 -13.26 12.02 -9.08
N VAL A 142 -12.35 11.37 -9.84
CA VAL A 142 -11.13 10.73 -9.27
C VAL A 142 -10.01 11.75 -9.08
N LYS A 143 -10.03 12.85 -9.80
CA LYS A 143 -9.11 13.99 -9.62
C LYS A 143 -9.44 14.68 -8.29
N ILE A 144 -9.30 13.94 -7.23
CA ILE A 144 -9.37 14.42 -5.85
C ILE A 144 -8.28 15.47 -5.75
N GLY A 145 -8.68 16.69 -5.45
CA GLY A 145 -7.78 17.81 -5.41
C GLY A 145 -6.50 17.47 -4.65
N ARG A 146 -5.38 18.01 -5.13
CA ARG A 146 -4.16 18.04 -4.35
C ARG A 146 -4.57 18.57 -2.98
N ALA A 147 -4.46 17.74 -1.94
CA ALA A 147 -4.58 18.23 -0.58
C ALA A 147 -3.57 19.37 -0.49
N HIS A 148 -4.05 20.56 -0.25
CA HIS A 148 -3.17 21.65 0.09
C HIS A 148 -2.53 21.25 1.43
N VAL A 149 -1.27 20.85 1.37
CA VAL A 149 -0.39 20.72 2.51
C VAL A 149 -0.04 22.13 2.97
#